data_58406b26cfc7367fb1ce26a0ef08a2ba
#
_entry.id   58406b26cfc7367fb1ce26a0ef08a2ba
#
_cell.length_a   1.000
_cell.length_b   1.000
_cell.length_c   1.000
_cell.angle_alpha   90.00
_cell.angle_beta   90.00
_cell.angle_gamma   90.00
#
_symmetry.space_group_name_H-M   'P 1'
#
loop_
_entity.id
_entity.type
_entity.pdbx_description
1 polymer ?
#
loop_
_entity_poly.entity_id
_entity_poly.type
_entity_poly.pdbx_seq_one_letter_code
_entity_poly.pdbx_strand_id
1 'polypeptide(L)'
;MRRGNTVFRYVHYEVICALLAVCATVVSAGVVFGVEGAPEAPGGVGRAIVLGLIHLVLVAGFGVLTVSRVKWFGEGRDFDKAAPLRDPASVLPTRGEGYRNCVNALLFVSLAACAVGGGLLWERDLALFPLVFAPVWLARGWWVARWERRHGLLLWTGRVRTQPLQDDQRLYSSVRQSAGSARDV
;
A
#
# COMPACT_ATOMS: atom_id res chain seq x y z
N MET A 1 25.43 3.24 13.99
CA MET A 1 23.99 3.38 13.64
C MET A 1 23.85 4.36 12.48
N ARG A 2 23.65 3.87 11.26
CA ARG A 2 23.39 4.71 10.07
C ARG A 2 21.93 5.23 10.11
N ARG A 3 21.64 6.17 10.99
CA ARG A 3 20.38 6.92 10.99
C ARG A 3 20.41 7.91 9.83
N GLY A 4 19.89 7.57 8.66
CA GLY A 4 19.92 8.58 7.60
C GLY A 4 18.98 8.39 6.42
N ASN A 5 18.96 7.25 5.84
CA ASN A 5 18.19 7.00 4.63
C ASN A 5 17.10 5.98 4.92
N THR A 6 15.84 6.39 4.79
CA THR A 6 14.68 5.49 4.93
C THR A 6 14.06 5.35 3.55
N VAL A 7 14.63 4.50 2.71
CA VAL A 7 14.14 4.23 1.36
C VAL A 7 13.63 2.82 1.29
N PHE A 8 12.47 2.63 0.69
CA PHE A 8 11.86 1.32 0.50
C PHE A 8 11.18 1.25 -0.87
N ARG A 9 11.08 0.04 -1.40
CA ARG A 9 10.50 -0.18 -2.71
C ARG A 9 9.00 0.07 -2.67
N TYR A 10 8.50 0.87 -3.61
CA TYR A 10 7.11 1.32 -3.61
C TYR A 10 6.12 0.16 -3.74
N VAL A 11 6.39 -0.82 -4.59
CA VAL A 11 5.57 -2.04 -4.69
C VAL A 11 5.46 -2.79 -3.35
N HIS A 12 6.58 -2.91 -2.61
CA HIS A 12 6.56 -3.59 -1.32
C HIS A 12 5.74 -2.82 -0.28
N TYR A 13 5.79 -1.50 -0.32
CA TYR A 13 4.99 -0.65 0.54
C TYR A 13 3.49 -0.89 0.34
N GLU A 14 3.03 -0.90 -0.91
CA GLU A 14 1.61 -1.13 -1.23
C GLU A 14 1.14 -2.53 -0.77
N VAL A 15 1.95 -3.56 -1.00
CA VAL A 15 1.63 -4.92 -0.54
C VAL A 15 1.57 -5.00 0.99
N ILE A 16 2.50 -4.34 1.69
CA ILE A 16 2.50 -4.32 3.16
C ILE A 16 1.30 -3.55 3.69
N CYS A 17 0.90 -2.43 3.08
CA CYS A 17 -0.33 -1.73 3.46
C CYS A 17 -1.57 -2.61 3.31
N ALA A 18 -1.66 -3.40 2.22
CA ALA A 18 -2.73 -4.37 2.05
C ALA A 18 -2.73 -5.45 3.16
N LEU A 19 -1.56 -5.99 3.50
CA LEU A 19 -1.43 -6.97 4.59
C LEU A 19 -1.80 -6.35 5.95
N LEU A 20 -1.39 -5.12 6.23
CA LEU A 20 -1.76 -4.41 7.46
C LEU A 20 -3.27 -4.20 7.56
N ALA A 21 -3.96 -3.92 6.45
CA ALA A 21 -5.42 -3.83 6.43
C ALA A 21 -6.09 -5.16 6.75
N VAL A 22 -5.60 -6.26 6.18
CA VAL A 22 -6.10 -7.61 6.51
C VAL A 22 -5.86 -7.93 7.98
N CYS A 23 -4.66 -7.67 8.51
CA CYS A 23 -4.35 -7.89 9.92
C CYS A 23 -5.24 -7.01 10.83
N ALA A 24 -5.44 -5.74 10.47
CA ALA A 24 -6.34 -4.85 11.21
C ALA A 24 -7.79 -5.39 11.22
N THR A 25 -8.26 -5.91 10.09
CA THR A 25 -9.58 -6.55 10.01
C THR A 25 -9.68 -7.77 10.94
N VAL A 26 -8.69 -8.65 10.93
CA VAL A 26 -8.70 -9.85 11.79
C VAL A 26 -8.74 -9.44 13.27
N VAL A 27 -7.94 -8.46 13.67
CA VAL A 27 -7.91 -7.95 15.04
C VAL A 27 -9.24 -7.29 15.41
N SER A 28 -9.76 -6.39 14.58
CA SER A 28 -11.02 -5.68 14.87
C SER A 28 -12.22 -6.61 14.89
N ALA A 29 -12.31 -7.55 13.93
CA ALA A 29 -13.36 -8.56 13.92
C ALA A 29 -13.27 -9.48 15.16
N GLY A 30 -12.06 -9.91 15.52
CA GLY A 30 -11.84 -10.72 16.73
C GLY A 30 -12.30 -10.02 18.01
N VAL A 31 -12.03 -8.72 18.15
CA VAL A 31 -12.46 -7.93 19.31
C VAL A 31 -13.97 -7.72 19.29
N VAL A 32 -14.52 -7.17 18.21
CA VAL A 32 -15.94 -6.80 18.13
C VAL A 32 -16.84 -8.03 18.21
N PHE A 33 -16.54 -9.07 17.43
CA PHE A 33 -17.37 -10.29 17.43
C PHE A 33 -17.17 -11.15 18.69
N GLY A 34 -16.01 -11.01 19.35
CA GLY A 34 -15.78 -11.64 20.66
C GLY A 34 -16.60 -10.99 21.76
N VAL A 35 -16.89 -9.69 21.69
CA VAL A 35 -17.68 -8.95 22.69
C VAL A 35 -19.17 -9.00 22.40
N GLU A 36 -19.57 -8.77 21.15
CA GLU A 36 -20.97 -8.57 20.76
C GLU A 36 -21.60 -9.78 20.03
N GLY A 37 -20.79 -10.81 19.76
CA GLY A 37 -21.19 -11.92 18.92
C GLY A 37 -21.04 -11.63 17.42
N ALA A 38 -21.00 -12.70 16.62
CA ALA A 38 -20.93 -12.56 15.18
C ALA A 38 -22.19 -11.83 14.62
N PRO A 39 -22.04 -11.02 13.57
CA PRO A 39 -23.18 -10.37 12.95
C PRO A 39 -24.15 -11.46 12.44
N GLU A 40 -25.41 -11.36 12.82
CA GLU A 40 -26.46 -12.15 12.18
C GLU A 40 -26.51 -11.69 10.74
N ALA A 41 -26.50 -12.61 9.76
CA ALA A 41 -26.57 -12.28 8.34
C ALA A 41 -27.90 -11.56 8.01
N PRO A 42 -28.02 -10.24 8.15
CA PRO A 42 -29.28 -9.54 7.98
C PRO A 42 -29.52 -9.33 6.49
N GLY A 43 -30.60 -9.83 6.01
CA GLY A 43 -31.07 -9.57 4.64
C GLY A 43 -30.58 -10.56 3.58
N GLY A 44 -30.02 -11.70 3.98
CA GLY A 44 -29.72 -12.80 3.07
C GLY A 44 -28.72 -12.49 1.97
N VAL A 45 -28.65 -13.38 0.99
CA VAL A 45 -27.72 -13.32 -0.17
C VAL A 45 -27.83 -12.00 -0.95
N GLY A 46 -29.02 -11.39 -1.01
CA GLY A 46 -29.24 -10.13 -1.74
C GLY A 46 -28.42 -8.96 -1.20
N ARG A 47 -28.37 -8.76 0.12
CA ARG A 47 -27.57 -7.68 0.74
C ARG A 47 -26.06 -7.90 0.56
N ALA A 48 -25.62 -9.15 0.68
CA ALA A 48 -24.21 -9.50 0.45
C ALA A 48 -23.80 -9.21 -1.01
N ILE A 49 -24.65 -9.51 -1.98
CA ILE A 49 -24.41 -9.18 -3.41
C ILE A 49 -24.34 -7.67 -3.62
N VAL A 50 -25.29 -6.90 -3.06
CA VAL A 50 -25.30 -5.44 -3.20
C VAL A 50 -24.04 -4.81 -2.59
N LEU A 51 -23.66 -5.21 -1.39
CA LEU A 51 -22.43 -4.73 -0.73
C LEU A 51 -21.19 -5.13 -1.53
N GLY A 52 -21.14 -6.36 -2.06
CA GLY A 52 -20.05 -6.82 -2.92
C GLY A 52 -19.94 -6.01 -4.22
N LEU A 53 -21.06 -5.68 -4.85
CA LEU A 53 -21.10 -4.83 -6.06
C LEU A 53 -20.66 -3.39 -5.76
N ILE A 54 -21.13 -2.80 -4.66
CA ILE A 54 -20.68 -1.47 -4.22
C ILE A 54 -19.17 -1.48 -3.98
N HIS A 55 -18.67 -2.50 -3.29
CA HIS A 55 -17.26 -2.66 -3.05
C HIS A 55 -16.45 -2.78 -4.35
N LEU A 56 -16.91 -3.61 -5.30
CA LEU A 56 -16.28 -3.77 -6.61
C LEU A 56 -16.23 -2.46 -7.39
N VAL A 57 -17.33 -1.69 -7.40
CA VAL A 57 -17.40 -0.37 -8.06
C VAL A 57 -16.43 0.62 -7.39
N LEU A 58 -16.37 0.66 -6.07
CA LEU A 58 -15.43 1.51 -5.35
C LEU A 58 -13.98 1.15 -5.65
N VAL A 59 -13.63 -0.14 -5.63
CA VAL A 59 -12.28 -0.62 -5.94
C VAL A 59 -11.91 -0.32 -7.39
N ALA A 60 -12.82 -0.59 -8.34
CA ALA A 60 -12.60 -0.30 -9.76
C ALA A 60 -12.48 1.22 -10.00
N GLY A 61 -13.39 2.02 -9.42
CA GLY A 61 -13.37 3.49 -9.52
C GLY A 61 -12.09 4.08 -8.94
N PHE A 62 -11.68 3.64 -7.75
CA PHE A 62 -10.42 4.07 -7.13
C PHE A 62 -9.20 3.60 -7.94
N GLY A 63 -9.22 2.38 -8.47
CA GLY A 63 -8.17 1.86 -9.35
C GLY A 63 -8.02 2.71 -10.61
N VAL A 64 -9.12 3.09 -11.26
CA VAL A 64 -9.11 3.99 -12.43
C VAL A 64 -8.61 5.38 -12.06
N LEU A 65 -9.03 5.93 -10.92
CA LEU A 65 -8.59 7.25 -10.46
C LEU A 65 -7.09 7.30 -10.15
N THR A 66 -6.54 6.28 -9.52
CA THR A 66 -5.10 6.22 -9.19
C THR A 66 -4.22 6.07 -10.43
N VAL A 67 -4.76 5.43 -11.48
CA VAL A 67 -4.09 5.26 -12.78
C VAL A 67 -4.26 6.50 -13.67
N SER A 68 -5.31 7.29 -13.43
CA SER A 68 -5.59 8.46 -14.23
C SER A 68 -4.49 9.52 -14.09
N ARG A 69 -4.19 10.22 -15.18
CA ARG A 69 -3.28 11.40 -15.17
C ARG A 69 -3.95 12.66 -14.61
N VAL A 70 -5.06 12.50 -13.89
CA VAL A 70 -5.78 13.62 -13.27
C VAL A 70 -4.91 14.26 -12.19
N LYS A 71 -4.77 15.58 -12.23
CA LYS A 71 -3.85 16.38 -11.38
C LYS A 71 -3.97 16.11 -9.87
N TRP A 72 -5.12 15.69 -9.41
CA TRP A 72 -5.46 15.58 -7.98
C TRP A 72 -5.31 14.16 -7.42
N PHE A 73 -5.38 13.13 -8.27
CA PHE A 73 -5.41 11.73 -7.84
C PHE A 73 -4.47 10.80 -8.61
N GLY A 74 -3.87 11.28 -9.72
CA GLY A 74 -3.10 10.44 -10.63
C GLY A 74 -1.63 10.33 -10.24
N GLU A 75 -1.20 9.20 -9.72
CA GLU A 75 0.21 8.89 -9.41
C GLU A 75 1.05 8.60 -10.67
N GLY A 76 0.40 8.34 -11.82
CA GLY A 76 1.10 8.06 -13.07
C GLY A 76 2.06 9.17 -13.53
N ARG A 77 1.81 10.42 -13.13
CA ARG A 77 2.71 11.55 -13.38
C ARG A 77 3.93 11.56 -12.45
N ASP A 78 3.76 11.07 -11.24
CA ASP A 78 4.84 11.02 -10.25
C ASP A 78 5.85 9.94 -10.62
N PHE A 79 5.44 8.89 -11.35
CA PHE A 79 6.35 7.87 -11.87
C PHE A 79 7.25 8.42 -12.96
N ASP A 80 6.70 9.23 -13.87
CA ASP A 80 7.47 9.86 -14.95
C ASP A 80 8.45 10.94 -14.43
N LYS A 81 8.16 11.52 -13.24
CA LYS A 81 8.98 12.52 -12.57
C LYS A 81 9.93 11.95 -11.51
N ALA A 82 9.98 10.63 -11.36
CA ALA A 82 10.82 9.98 -10.36
C ALA A 82 12.29 10.35 -10.53
N ALA A 83 12.90 10.88 -9.46
CA ALA A 83 14.29 11.31 -9.48
C ALA A 83 15.24 10.10 -9.57
N PRO A 84 16.17 10.05 -10.53
CA PRO A 84 17.15 8.97 -10.61
C PRO A 84 18.06 9.01 -9.37
N LEU A 85 18.23 7.87 -8.70
CA LEU A 85 19.18 7.75 -7.59
C LEU A 85 20.61 7.88 -8.10
N ARG A 86 21.39 8.82 -7.54
CA ARG A 86 22.77 9.07 -7.92
C ARG A 86 23.70 7.94 -7.51
N ASP A 87 23.49 7.38 -6.33
CA ASP A 87 24.28 6.25 -5.81
C ASP A 87 23.35 5.19 -5.18
N PRO A 88 22.78 4.28 -6.01
CA PRO A 88 21.90 3.24 -5.52
C PRO A 88 22.56 2.29 -4.51
N ALA A 89 23.85 1.99 -4.69
CA ALA A 89 24.55 1.00 -3.87
C ALA A 89 24.68 1.43 -2.40
N SER A 90 24.84 2.75 -2.15
CA SER A 90 24.96 3.29 -0.80
C SER A 90 23.64 3.55 -0.10
N VAL A 91 22.55 3.73 -0.88
CA VAL A 91 21.25 4.20 -0.39
C VAL A 91 20.25 3.07 -0.23
N LEU A 92 20.33 2.05 -1.11
CA LEU A 92 19.34 0.97 -1.10
C LEU A 92 19.49 0.07 0.12
N PRO A 93 18.37 -0.29 0.78
CA PRO A 93 18.43 -1.16 1.95
C PRO A 93 18.87 -2.57 1.56
N THR A 94 19.57 -3.23 2.46
CA THR A 94 19.86 -4.67 2.37
C THR A 94 18.56 -5.47 2.39
N ARG A 95 18.57 -6.69 1.82
CA ARG A 95 17.35 -7.51 1.59
C ARG A 95 16.41 -7.66 2.78
N GLY A 96 16.90 -7.57 4.03
CA GLY A 96 16.06 -7.72 5.23
C GLY A 96 15.51 -6.38 5.79
N GLU A 97 16.22 -5.28 5.59
CA GLU A 97 15.84 -3.98 6.17
C GLU A 97 14.72 -3.29 5.38
N GLY A 98 14.62 -3.57 4.08
CA GLY A 98 13.63 -2.96 3.21
C GLY A 98 12.18 -3.22 3.66
N TYR A 99 11.88 -4.41 4.16
CA TYR A 99 10.52 -4.77 4.61
C TYR A 99 10.17 -4.14 5.96
N ARG A 100 11.11 -4.08 6.92
CA ARG A 100 10.87 -3.48 8.24
C ARG A 100 10.53 -2.00 8.14
N ASN A 101 11.14 -1.30 7.21
CA ASN A 101 10.91 0.13 7.01
C ASN A 101 9.56 0.43 6.33
N CYS A 102 8.94 -0.56 5.68
CA CYS A 102 7.62 -0.42 5.06
C CYS A 102 6.47 -0.55 6.08
N VAL A 103 6.71 -1.16 7.26
CA VAL A 103 5.66 -1.37 8.26
C VAL A 103 5.29 -0.03 8.90
N ASN A 104 4.10 0.44 8.60
CA ASN A 104 3.54 1.65 9.18
C ASN A 104 2.63 1.29 10.37
N ALA A 105 3.20 1.28 11.57
CA ALA A 105 2.47 0.97 12.80
C ALA A 105 1.30 1.94 13.03
N LEU A 106 1.46 3.22 12.68
CA LEU A 106 0.39 4.22 12.82
C LEU A 106 -0.80 3.87 11.92
N LEU A 107 -0.54 3.46 10.67
CA LEU A 107 -1.59 3.02 9.75
C LEU A 107 -2.37 1.83 10.33
N PHE A 108 -1.66 0.81 10.82
CA PHE A 108 -2.28 -0.36 11.43
C PHE A 108 -3.15 0.02 12.63
N VAL A 109 -2.59 0.79 13.59
CA VAL A 109 -3.30 1.21 14.79
C VAL A 109 -4.52 2.07 14.45
N SER A 110 -4.39 3.00 13.49
CA SER A 110 -5.52 3.84 13.05
C SER A 110 -6.63 3.02 12.42
N LEU A 111 -6.30 2.09 11.53
CA LEU A 111 -7.30 1.22 10.90
C LEU A 111 -7.99 0.33 11.92
N ALA A 112 -7.23 -0.30 12.81
CA ALA A 112 -7.79 -1.18 13.85
C ALA A 112 -8.65 -0.38 14.84
N ALA A 113 -8.18 0.76 15.33
CA ALA A 113 -8.91 1.60 16.27
C ALA A 113 -10.22 2.13 15.68
N CYS A 114 -10.20 2.62 14.42
CA CYS A 114 -11.41 3.07 13.75
C CYS A 114 -12.41 1.92 13.53
N ALA A 115 -11.93 0.73 13.18
CA ALA A 115 -12.79 -0.42 12.94
C ALA A 115 -13.38 -0.99 14.24
N VAL A 116 -12.58 -1.07 15.31
CA VAL A 116 -13.07 -1.48 16.65
C VAL A 116 -14.05 -0.45 17.18
N GLY A 117 -13.70 0.83 17.15
CA GLY A 117 -14.58 1.89 17.64
C GLY A 117 -15.89 1.96 16.85
N GLY A 118 -15.83 1.89 15.52
CA GLY A 118 -17.02 1.84 14.67
C GLY A 118 -17.86 0.58 14.91
N GLY A 119 -17.21 -0.57 15.08
CA GLY A 119 -17.88 -1.85 15.33
C GLY A 119 -18.59 -1.92 16.67
N LEU A 120 -18.01 -1.34 17.73
CA LEU A 120 -18.61 -1.33 19.07
C LEU A 120 -19.63 -0.20 19.29
N LEU A 121 -19.47 0.96 18.59
CA LEU A 121 -20.31 2.14 18.83
C LEU A 121 -21.49 2.27 17.86
N TRP A 122 -21.39 1.68 16.65
CA TRP A 122 -22.42 1.81 15.62
C TRP A 122 -22.91 0.46 15.10
N GLU A 123 -22.11 -0.18 14.24
CA GLU A 123 -22.49 -1.43 13.59
C GLU A 123 -21.33 -2.42 13.56
N ARG A 124 -21.58 -3.66 13.97
CA ARG A 124 -20.58 -4.74 14.05
C ARG A 124 -19.85 -4.96 12.72
N ASP A 125 -20.54 -4.77 11.59
CA ASP A 125 -19.98 -4.92 10.24
C ASP A 125 -18.83 -3.94 9.96
N LEU A 126 -18.77 -2.80 10.67
CA LEU A 126 -17.69 -1.83 10.56
C LEU A 126 -16.34 -2.38 11.06
N ALA A 127 -16.34 -3.47 11.83
CA ALA A 127 -15.12 -4.20 12.17
C ALA A 127 -14.39 -4.73 10.93
N LEU A 128 -15.10 -4.96 9.81
CA LEU A 128 -14.55 -5.42 8.55
C LEU A 128 -14.09 -4.26 7.63
N PHE A 129 -14.31 -3.01 8.04
CA PHE A 129 -13.99 -1.84 7.22
C PHE A 129 -12.56 -1.77 6.68
N PRO A 130 -11.49 -2.14 7.41
CA PRO A 130 -10.14 -2.08 6.87
C PRO A 130 -9.93 -2.99 5.65
N LEU A 131 -10.70 -4.08 5.53
CA LEU A 131 -10.61 -5.00 4.40
C LEU A 131 -10.93 -4.33 3.06
N VAL A 132 -11.73 -3.26 3.07
CA VAL A 132 -12.07 -2.47 1.87
C VAL A 132 -10.83 -1.90 1.19
N PHE A 133 -9.80 -1.56 1.94
CA PHE A 133 -8.58 -0.97 1.41
C PHE A 133 -7.59 -1.98 0.83
N ALA A 134 -7.62 -3.23 1.28
CA ALA A 134 -6.66 -4.24 0.84
C ALA A 134 -6.61 -4.42 -0.70
N PRO A 135 -7.73 -4.62 -1.41
CA PRO A 135 -7.72 -4.76 -2.86
C PRO A 135 -7.28 -3.48 -3.59
N VAL A 136 -7.53 -2.30 -3.02
CA VAL A 136 -7.09 -1.01 -3.58
C VAL A 136 -5.55 -0.95 -3.58
N TRP A 137 -4.91 -1.25 -2.45
CA TRP A 137 -3.45 -1.28 -2.35
C TRP A 137 -2.82 -2.37 -3.20
N LEU A 138 -3.44 -3.55 -3.28
CA LEU A 138 -2.96 -4.61 -4.17
C LEU A 138 -3.04 -4.20 -5.66
N ALA A 139 -4.14 -3.56 -6.08
CA ALA A 139 -4.29 -3.05 -7.43
C ALA A 139 -3.22 -1.99 -7.76
N ARG A 140 -2.95 -1.06 -6.82
CA ARG A 140 -1.87 -0.08 -6.95
C ARG A 140 -0.50 -0.75 -7.05
N GLY A 141 -0.20 -1.67 -6.16
CA GLY A 141 1.06 -2.43 -6.20
C GLY A 141 1.24 -3.20 -7.51
N TRP A 142 0.18 -3.83 -8.02
CA TRP A 142 0.20 -4.50 -9.33
C TRP A 142 0.46 -3.52 -10.47
N TRP A 143 -0.18 -2.35 -10.45
CA TRP A 143 0.02 -1.32 -11.46
C TRP A 143 1.46 -0.79 -11.46
N VAL A 144 1.99 -0.45 -10.29
CA VAL A 144 3.39 -0.03 -10.15
C VAL A 144 4.34 -1.10 -10.67
N ALA A 145 4.14 -2.37 -10.28
CA ALA A 145 4.95 -3.49 -10.75
C ALA A 145 4.87 -3.68 -12.28
N ARG A 146 3.71 -3.40 -12.88
CA ARG A 146 3.53 -3.43 -14.34
C ARG A 146 4.28 -2.28 -15.01
N TRP A 147 4.20 -1.07 -14.43
CA TRP A 147 4.94 0.10 -14.90
C TRP A 147 6.46 -0.12 -14.82
N GLU A 148 6.98 -0.59 -13.68
CA GLU A 148 8.38 -0.95 -13.47
C GLU A 148 8.88 -1.94 -14.52
N ARG A 149 8.08 -2.97 -14.85
CA ARG A 149 8.44 -3.96 -15.86
C ARG A 149 8.52 -3.38 -17.27
N ARG A 150 7.63 -2.44 -17.60
CA ARG A 150 7.59 -1.81 -18.93
C ARG A 150 8.74 -0.85 -19.16
N HIS A 151 9.19 -0.15 -18.10
CA HIS A 151 10.22 0.88 -18.21
C HIS A 151 11.61 0.40 -17.78
N GLY A 152 11.74 -0.83 -17.28
CA GLY A 152 13.02 -1.35 -16.79
C GLY A 152 13.57 -0.63 -15.56
N LEU A 153 12.73 0.11 -14.87
CA LEU A 153 13.06 0.92 -13.68
C LEU A 153 12.42 0.32 -12.43
N LEU A 154 13.01 0.60 -11.28
CA LEU A 154 12.44 0.31 -9.96
C LEU A 154 12.09 1.64 -9.27
N LEU A 155 10.90 1.72 -8.68
CA LEU A 155 10.42 2.88 -7.96
C LEU A 155 10.64 2.72 -6.45
N TRP A 156 11.14 3.79 -5.84
CA TRP A 156 11.48 3.85 -4.43
C TRP A 156 10.80 5.07 -3.79
N THR A 157 10.30 4.89 -2.59
CA THR A 157 9.75 5.98 -1.79
C THR A 157 10.52 6.11 -0.49
N GLY A 158 10.48 7.30 0.11
CA GLY A 158 11.18 7.59 1.35
C GLY A 158 12.04 8.84 1.26
N ARG A 159 13.03 8.94 2.14
CA ARG A 159 13.88 10.12 2.23
C ARG A 159 15.35 9.76 2.10
N VAL A 160 16.05 10.39 1.15
CA VAL A 160 17.49 10.32 0.97
C VAL A 160 18.08 11.66 1.38
N ARG A 161 18.91 11.70 2.43
CA ARG A 161 19.49 12.95 2.95
C ARG A 161 20.43 13.65 1.96
N THR A 162 21.17 12.86 1.20
CA THR A 162 22.16 13.36 0.22
C THR A 162 21.51 13.81 -1.09
N GLN A 163 20.24 13.45 -1.30
CA GLN A 163 19.50 13.77 -2.50
C GLN A 163 18.04 14.08 -2.13
N PRO A 164 17.74 15.27 -1.59
CA PRO A 164 16.36 15.65 -1.31
C PRO A 164 15.57 15.71 -2.61
N LEU A 165 14.30 15.30 -2.55
CA LEU A 165 13.37 15.44 -3.66
C LEU A 165 13.01 16.93 -3.85
N GLN A 166 12.79 17.32 -5.10
CA GLN A 166 12.26 18.65 -5.43
C GLN A 166 10.74 18.70 -5.13
N ASP A 167 10.16 19.88 -5.07
CA ASP A 167 8.77 20.09 -4.64
C ASP A 167 7.72 19.33 -5.45
N ASP A 168 8.04 18.98 -6.70
CA ASP A 168 7.15 18.24 -7.60
C ASP A 168 7.51 16.75 -7.73
N GLN A 169 8.52 16.28 -6.99
CA GLN A 169 9.00 14.90 -6.99
C GLN A 169 8.60 14.18 -5.70
N ARG A 170 8.12 12.96 -5.82
CA ARG A 170 7.71 12.14 -4.66
C ARG A 170 8.44 10.80 -4.58
N LEU A 171 9.04 10.40 -5.68
CA LEU A 171 9.64 9.08 -5.83
C LEU A 171 11.06 9.19 -6.38
N TYR A 172 11.86 8.16 -6.06
CA TYR A 172 13.15 7.92 -6.70
C TYR A 172 13.03 6.76 -7.68
N SER A 173 13.92 6.73 -8.68
CA SER A 173 14.03 5.63 -9.62
C SER A 173 15.45 5.05 -9.63
N SER A 174 15.57 3.75 -9.88
CA SER A 174 16.84 3.10 -10.17
C SER A 174 16.67 2.10 -11.32
N VAL A 175 17.74 1.85 -12.06
CA VAL A 175 17.74 0.85 -13.12
C VAL A 175 17.61 -0.54 -12.51
N ARG A 176 16.76 -1.37 -13.08
CA ARG A 176 16.63 -2.77 -12.70
C ARG A 176 17.87 -3.53 -13.18
N GLN A 177 18.76 -3.90 -12.25
CA GLN A 177 19.88 -4.77 -12.59
C GLN A 177 19.33 -6.12 -13.07
N SER A 178 19.61 -6.48 -14.33
CA SER A 178 19.33 -7.81 -14.84
C SER A 178 20.20 -8.80 -14.07
N ALA A 179 19.59 -9.89 -13.59
CA ALA A 179 20.26 -10.92 -12.80
C ALA A 179 21.40 -11.68 -13.53
N GLY A 180 21.73 -11.25 -14.75
CA GLY A 180 22.78 -11.85 -15.58
C GLY A 180 24.19 -11.30 -15.37
N SER A 181 24.35 -10.11 -14.77
CA SER A 181 25.67 -9.47 -14.63
C SER A 181 26.50 -9.94 -13.41
N ALA A 182 25.98 -10.82 -12.58
CA ALA A 182 26.66 -11.29 -11.37
C ALA A 182 27.46 -12.59 -11.57
N ARG A 183 27.61 -13.08 -12.80
CA ARG A 183 28.31 -14.35 -13.08
C ARG A 183 29.72 -14.19 -13.70
N ASP A 184 30.14 -12.99 -13.98
CA ASP A 184 31.40 -12.71 -14.67
C ASP A 184 32.39 -11.91 -13.82
N VAL A 185 32.48 -12.16 -12.51
CA VAL A 185 33.57 -11.65 -11.64
C VAL A 185 34.09 -12.79 -10.80
#